data_df272a8305ecaea42f9ce294f9f1bcb8
#
_entry.id   df272a8305ecaea42f9ce294f9f1bcb8
#
_cell.length_a   1.000
_cell.length_b   1.000
_cell.length_c   1.000
_cell.angle_alpha   90.00
_cell.angle_beta   90.00
_cell.angle_gamma   90.00
#
_symmetry.space_group_name_H-M   'P 1'
#
loop_
_entity.id
_entity.type
_entity.pdbx_description
1 polymer ?
#
loop_
_entity_poly.entity_id
_entity_poly.type
_entity_poly.pdbx_seq_one_letter_code
_entity_poly.pdbx_strand_id
1 'polypeptide(L)'
;MKNIVLISLAICCTISCKQEASKNKEQTIDSIDSIKTVLVNESKKQVETVPQVMVKDCNQSFDTFFEKFAKDKIFQKNRVKYPLKSIYYTDVIDDEPEVEYIDYESFDYIDFTKDKEAINNEFDKYEVQTEVNENISLYKWLGIDNGIHVTYKFSLIDDCWYMVEILDEST
;
A
#
# COMPACT_ATOMS: atom_id res chain seq x y z
N MET A 1 -45.17 -4.55 -35.79
CA MET A 1 -45.09 -3.47 -36.80
C MET A 1 -44.08 -2.47 -36.31
N LYS A 2 -42.91 -2.52 -36.96
CA LYS A 2 -42.11 -1.38 -37.47
C LYS A 2 -41.79 -0.27 -36.45
N ASN A 3 -40.54 0.12 -36.12
CA ASN A 3 -39.48 0.54 -37.05
C ASN A 3 -38.09 0.46 -36.39
N ILE A 4 -37.17 0.02 -37.18
CA ILE A 4 -35.72 0.08 -37.04
C ILE A 4 -35.27 1.50 -37.45
N VAL A 5 -34.40 2.14 -36.64
CA VAL A 5 -33.57 3.26 -37.14
C VAL A 5 -32.13 3.00 -36.71
N LEU A 6 -31.36 2.56 -37.68
CA LEU A 6 -29.90 2.55 -37.69
C LEU A 6 -29.40 3.97 -37.99
N ILE A 7 -28.56 4.53 -37.15
CA ILE A 7 -27.73 5.67 -37.54
C ILE A 7 -26.28 5.32 -37.21
N SER A 8 -25.58 4.99 -38.29
CA SER A 8 -24.12 4.87 -38.35
C SER A 8 -23.52 6.26 -38.50
N LEU A 9 -22.59 6.63 -37.61
CA LEU A 9 -21.74 7.80 -37.86
C LEU A 9 -20.28 7.44 -37.55
N ALA A 10 -19.54 7.15 -38.60
CA ALA A 10 -18.09 6.99 -38.58
C ALA A 10 -17.43 8.38 -38.62
N ILE A 11 -16.58 8.67 -37.61
CA ILE A 11 -15.67 9.80 -37.68
C ILE A 11 -14.24 9.29 -37.53
N CYS A 12 -13.54 9.25 -38.66
CA CYS A 12 -12.10 9.12 -38.77
C CYS A 12 -11.44 10.47 -38.39
N CYS A 13 -10.61 10.47 -37.37
CA CYS A 13 -9.62 11.53 -37.16
C CYS A 13 -8.24 10.94 -37.13
N THR A 14 -7.54 11.11 -38.25
CA THR A 14 -6.08 10.93 -38.43
C THR A 14 -5.37 12.12 -37.81
N ILE A 15 -4.52 11.91 -36.82
CA ILE A 15 -3.59 12.93 -36.36
C ILE A 15 -2.17 12.42 -36.54
N SER A 16 -1.49 13.14 -37.39
CA SER A 16 -0.15 13.03 -37.93
C SER A 16 0.94 13.09 -36.86
N CYS A 17 1.85 12.15 -36.93
CA CYS A 17 3.18 12.19 -36.29
C CYS A 17 3.99 13.37 -36.80
N LYS A 18 4.61 14.13 -35.90
CA LYS A 18 5.73 15.00 -36.21
C LYS A 18 6.91 14.61 -35.31
N GLN A 19 7.86 13.92 -35.92
CA GLN A 19 9.20 13.69 -35.39
C GLN A 19 10.03 14.97 -35.61
N GLU A 20 10.62 15.49 -34.53
CA GLU A 20 11.76 16.41 -34.65
C GLU A 20 13.01 15.72 -34.09
N ALA A 21 13.92 15.48 -34.99
CA ALA A 21 15.29 15.09 -34.76
C ALA A 21 16.12 16.31 -34.37
N SER A 22 16.80 16.29 -33.23
CA SER A 22 17.84 17.28 -32.92
C SER A 22 19.19 16.60 -32.84
N LYS A 23 20.09 17.19 -33.62
CA LYS A 23 21.44 16.74 -33.96
C LYS A 23 22.41 16.85 -32.80
N ASN A 24 23.25 15.81 -32.67
CA ASN A 24 24.57 15.82 -32.03
C ASN A 24 25.44 16.99 -32.53
N LYS A 25 26.13 17.64 -31.60
CA LYS A 25 27.38 18.31 -31.83
C LYS A 25 28.41 17.84 -30.80
N GLU A 26 29.31 17.06 -31.32
CA GLU A 26 30.61 16.75 -30.80
C GLU A 26 31.47 18.01 -30.81
N GLN A 27 32.16 18.34 -29.70
CA GLN A 27 33.26 19.25 -29.69
C GLN A 27 34.37 18.76 -28.76
N THR A 28 35.48 18.62 -29.39
CA THR A 28 36.77 18.07 -29.00
C THR A 28 37.51 18.95 -27.98
N ILE A 29 38.30 18.28 -27.19
CA ILE A 29 39.38 18.58 -26.23
C ILE A 29 40.30 19.73 -26.71
N ASP A 30 40.71 20.60 -25.76
CA ASP A 30 42.12 20.92 -25.51
C ASP A 30 42.36 21.68 -24.18
N SER A 31 43.19 21.06 -23.34
CA SER A 31 44.40 21.50 -22.63
C SER A 31 44.41 22.67 -21.62
N ILE A 32 44.68 22.27 -20.36
CA ILE A 32 45.77 22.74 -19.45
C ILE A 32 45.75 24.21 -18.98
N ASP A 33 45.64 24.46 -17.72
CA ASP A 33 46.60 24.77 -16.67
C ASP A 33 46.09 25.72 -15.58
N SER A 34 46.64 25.53 -14.38
CA SER A 34 46.78 26.46 -13.25
C SER A 34 45.61 26.74 -12.30
N ILE A 35 45.59 25.96 -11.24
CA ILE A 35 45.61 26.32 -9.80
C ILE A 35 45.02 27.73 -9.46
N LYS A 36 43.88 27.71 -8.77
CA LYS A 36 43.65 28.59 -7.60
C LYS A 36 42.64 27.97 -6.65
N THR A 37 43.14 27.59 -5.50
CA THR A 37 42.41 27.12 -4.34
C THR A 37 41.42 28.21 -3.88
N VAL A 38 40.15 27.94 -3.99
CA VAL A 38 39.12 28.68 -3.25
C VAL A 38 38.35 27.65 -2.43
N LEU A 39 38.51 27.72 -1.14
CA LEU A 39 37.73 27.00 -0.15
C LEU A 39 36.30 27.48 -0.21
N VAL A 40 35.44 26.71 -0.86
CA VAL A 40 33.99 26.86 -0.73
C VAL A 40 33.55 25.76 0.23
N ASN A 41 33.12 26.16 1.42
CA ASN A 41 32.42 25.30 2.36
C ASN A 41 31.11 24.84 1.73
N GLU A 42 31.11 23.69 1.08
CA GLU A 42 29.89 22.95 0.81
C GLU A 42 29.42 22.28 2.10
N SER A 43 28.41 22.87 2.68
CA SER A 43 27.58 22.24 3.68
C SER A 43 27.02 20.93 3.10
N LYS A 44 27.68 19.82 3.42
CA LYS A 44 27.15 18.49 3.20
C LYS A 44 25.88 18.36 4.03
N LYS A 45 24.74 18.53 3.38
CA LYS A 45 23.44 18.07 3.89
C LYS A 45 23.60 16.54 4.02
N GLN A 46 23.88 16.10 5.25
CA GLN A 46 23.79 14.69 5.60
C GLN A 46 22.37 14.24 5.28
N VAL A 47 22.24 13.41 4.26
CA VAL A 47 21.08 12.55 4.12
C VAL A 47 21.15 11.61 5.31
N GLU A 48 20.35 11.88 6.33
CA GLU A 48 20.08 10.91 7.40
C GLU A 48 19.52 9.66 6.72
N THR A 49 20.37 8.69 6.51
CA THR A 49 19.97 7.32 6.26
C THR A 49 19.22 6.86 7.51
N VAL A 50 17.89 6.87 7.45
CA VAL A 50 17.05 6.21 8.44
C VAL A 50 17.62 4.80 8.61
N PRO A 51 18.05 4.39 9.82
CA PRO A 51 18.52 3.04 10.02
C PRO A 51 17.39 2.09 9.65
N GLN A 52 17.55 1.34 8.58
CA GLN A 52 16.71 0.17 8.36
C GLN A 52 17.00 -0.77 9.53
N VAL A 53 16.14 -0.72 10.53
CA VAL A 53 16.11 -1.72 11.58
C VAL A 53 15.80 -3.03 10.87
N MET A 54 16.84 -3.83 10.68
CA MET A 54 16.72 -5.17 10.14
C MET A 54 15.85 -5.96 11.12
N VAL A 55 14.58 -6.06 10.82
CA VAL A 55 13.61 -6.83 11.62
C VAL A 55 13.92 -8.30 11.40
N LYS A 56 14.70 -8.86 12.32
CA LYS A 56 15.26 -10.22 12.26
C LYS A 56 14.26 -11.32 12.67
N ASP A 57 12.98 -10.98 12.81
CA ASP A 57 11.94 -11.88 13.32
C ASP A 57 11.13 -12.51 12.17
N CYS A 58 11.82 -13.14 11.22
CA CYS A 58 11.25 -14.00 10.18
C CYS A 58 11.24 -15.48 10.68
N ASN A 59 10.59 -16.39 9.95
CA ASN A 59 10.40 -17.80 10.30
C ASN A 59 9.56 -18.04 11.59
N GLN A 60 8.65 -17.14 11.89
CA GLN A 60 7.72 -17.31 13.01
C GLN A 60 6.38 -17.86 12.52
N SER A 61 5.67 -18.55 13.43
CA SER A 61 4.25 -18.82 13.19
C SER A 61 3.47 -17.52 13.08
N PHE A 62 2.33 -17.55 12.39
CA PHE A 62 1.48 -16.39 12.27
C PHE A 62 1.09 -15.81 13.65
N ASP A 63 0.72 -16.66 14.60
CA ASP A 63 0.32 -16.21 15.93
C ASP A 63 1.42 -15.44 16.66
N THR A 64 2.66 -15.95 16.63
CA THR A 64 3.80 -15.26 17.26
C THR A 64 4.11 -13.93 16.59
N PHE A 65 4.05 -13.89 15.26
CA PHE A 65 4.18 -12.66 14.49
C PHE A 65 3.08 -11.66 14.86
N PHE A 66 1.81 -12.12 14.85
CA PHE A 66 0.65 -11.25 15.05
C PHE A 66 0.62 -10.65 16.47
N GLU A 67 1.03 -11.39 17.49
CA GLU A 67 1.15 -10.83 18.84
C GLU A 67 2.05 -9.58 18.91
N LYS A 68 3.14 -9.56 18.18
CA LYS A 68 4.03 -8.40 18.10
C LYS A 68 3.45 -7.32 17.19
N PHE A 69 2.92 -7.72 16.03
CA PHE A 69 2.28 -6.84 15.06
C PHE A 69 1.13 -6.02 15.67
N ALA A 70 0.35 -6.63 16.56
CA ALA A 70 -0.77 -5.99 17.24
C ALA A 70 -0.36 -4.93 18.27
N LYS A 71 0.84 -5.00 18.83
CA LYS A 71 1.25 -4.18 19.98
C LYS A 71 2.30 -3.13 19.64
N ASP A 72 3.15 -3.39 18.65
CA ASP A 72 4.32 -2.57 18.35
C ASP A 72 4.09 -1.78 17.06
N LYS A 73 3.87 -0.47 17.22
CA LYS A 73 3.59 0.45 16.11
C LYS A 73 4.70 0.48 15.07
N ILE A 74 5.97 0.42 15.51
CA ILE A 74 7.11 0.45 14.60
C ILE A 74 7.21 -0.88 13.85
N PHE A 75 7.06 -1.98 14.55
CA PHE A 75 7.04 -3.29 13.95
C PHE A 75 5.87 -3.44 12.96
N GLN A 76 4.66 -3.02 13.34
CA GLN A 76 3.50 -3.04 12.47
C GLN A 76 3.77 -2.29 11.17
N LYS A 77 4.21 -1.02 11.26
CA LYS A 77 4.51 -0.19 10.09
C LYS A 77 5.57 -0.82 9.17
N ASN A 78 6.59 -1.47 9.73
CA ASN A 78 7.64 -2.15 8.97
C ASN A 78 7.21 -3.52 8.41
N ARG A 79 6.08 -4.06 8.86
CA ARG A 79 5.51 -5.34 8.43
C ARG A 79 4.24 -5.18 7.59
N VAL A 80 4.06 -4.01 7.03
CA VAL A 80 3.09 -3.73 5.97
C VAL A 80 3.81 -3.70 4.63
N LYS A 81 3.21 -4.27 3.59
CA LYS A 81 3.71 -4.21 2.22
C LYS A 81 3.15 -2.97 1.53
N TYR A 82 4.02 -2.02 1.26
CA TYR A 82 3.61 -0.76 0.62
C TYR A 82 3.82 -0.76 -0.90
N PRO A 83 2.96 -0.04 -1.66
CA PRO A 83 1.74 0.59 -1.14
C PRO A 83 0.71 -0.47 -0.69
N LEU A 84 0.11 -0.26 0.50
CA LEU A 84 -0.90 -1.17 1.04
C LEU A 84 -2.21 -1.00 0.27
N LYS A 85 -2.74 -2.08 -0.26
CA LYS A 85 -4.03 -2.08 -0.93
C LYS A 85 -5.15 -2.07 0.10
N SER A 86 -6.03 -1.08 0.02
CA SER A 86 -7.27 -0.96 0.79
C SER A 86 -8.46 -0.99 -0.16
N ILE A 87 -9.40 -1.88 0.11
CA ILE A 87 -10.63 -2.07 -0.67
C ILE A 87 -11.79 -1.78 0.27
N TYR A 88 -12.73 -0.92 -0.15
CA TYR A 88 -13.89 -0.58 0.66
C TYR A 88 -15.09 -0.22 -0.21
N TYR A 89 -16.28 -0.26 0.39
CA TYR A 89 -17.52 0.11 -0.26
C TYR A 89 -18.01 1.45 0.30
N THR A 90 -18.35 2.40 -0.56
CA THR A 90 -18.79 3.74 -0.15
C THR A 90 -20.29 3.83 0.03
N ASP A 91 -21.04 2.94 -0.60
CA ASP A 91 -22.49 2.90 -0.52
C ASP A 91 -23.00 1.44 -0.57
N VAL A 92 -24.10 1.17 0.15
CA VAL A 92 -24.77 -0.14 0.16
C VAL A 92 -25.35 -0.51 -1.21
N ILE A 93 -25.49 0.48 -2.10
CA ILE A 93 -26.11 0.32 -3.43
C ILE A 93 -25.06 0.07 -4.51
N ASP A 94 -23.79 0.44 -4.27
CA ASP A 94 -22.72 0.25 -5.24
C ASP A 94 -22.17 -1.18 -5.15
N ASP A 95 -22.34 -1.94 -6.24
CA ASP A 95 -21.82 -3.31 -6.37
C ASP A 95 -20.28 -3.34 -6.59
N GLU A 96 -19.66 -2.20 -6.87
CA GLU A 96 -18.23 -2.13 -7.17
C GLU A 96 -17.46 -1.46 -6.01
N PRO A 97 -16.44 -2.14 -5.44
CA PRO A 97 -15.64 -1.58 -4.38
C PRO A 97 -14.67 -0.51 -4.91
N GLU A 98 -14.40 0.48 -4.08
CA GLU A 98 -13.30 1.40 -4.30
C GLU A 98 -11.97 0.79 -3.85
N VAL A 99 -10.89 1.15 -4.53
CA VAL A 99 -9.54 0.68 -4.22
C VAL A 99 -8.63 1.88 -3.99
N GLU A 100 -8.06 1.94 -2.80
CA GLU A 100 -7.06 2.92 -2.41
C GLU A 100 -5.71 2.23 -2.18
N TYR A 101 -4.62 2.97 -2.39
CA TYR A 101 -3.27 2.53 -2.09
C TYR A 101 -2.65 3.46 -1.05
N ILE A 102 -2.36 2.92 0.13
CA ILE A 102 -1.83 3.65 1.28
C ILE A 102 -0.30 3.54 1.27
N ASP A 103 0.37 4.68 1.20
CA ASP A 103 1.83 4.75 1.25
C ASP A 103 2.36 4.66 2.69
N TYR A 104 3.68 4.40 2.82
CA TYR A 104 4.33 4.26 4.13
C TYR A 104 4.07 5.47 5.05
N GLU A 105 4.15 6.68 4.54
CA GLU A 105 3.95 7.92 5.33
C GLU A 105 2.51 8.07 5.82
N SER A 106 1.54 7.63 5.02
CA SER A 106 0.09 7.78 5.27
C SER A 106 -0.50 6.63 6.09
N PHE A 107 0.28 5.58 6.35
CA PHE A 107 -0.19 4.44 7.12
C PHE A 107 -0.29 4.78 8.61
N ASP A 108 -1.50 4.66 9.15
CA ASP A 108 -1.78 4.78 10.58
C ASP A 108 -1.75 3.42 11.29
N TYR A 109 -1.34 3.45 12.55
CA TYR A 109 -1.33 2.26 13.40
C TYR A 109 -2.75 1.74 13.68
N ILE A 110 -2.96 0.47 13.45
CA ILE A 110 -4.20 -0.25 13.76
C ILE A 110 -4.03 -0.96 15.11
N ASP A 111 -4.85 -0.58 16.09
CA ASP A 111 -4.79 -1.13 17.44
C ASP A 111 -5.59 -2.41 17.58
N PHE A 112 -4.94 -3.54 17.36
CA PHE A 112 -5.54 -4.87 17.55
C PHE A 112 -5.54 -5.35 19.01
N THR A 113 -4.99 -4.58 19.96
CA THR A 113 -4.88 -5.03 21.36
C THR A 113 -6.22 -5.12 22.08
N LYS A 114 -7.22 -4.39 21.59
CA LYS A 114 -8.56 -4.31 22.15
C LYS A 114 -9.53 -5.34 21.57
N ASP A 115 -9.14 -6.05 20.54
CA ASP A 115 -10.02 -6.93 19.78
C ASP A 115 -10.66 -8.04 20.63
N LYS A 116 -9.91 -8.55 21.61
CA LYS A 116 -10.42 -9.60 22.51
C LYS A 116 -11.57 -9.12 23.42
N GLU A 117 -11.65 -7.82 23.64
CA GLU A 117 -12.67 -7.18 24.48
C GLU A 117 -13.82 -6.60 23.64
N ALA A 118 -13.67 -6.53 22.34
CA ALA A 118 -14.63 -5.90 21.43
C ALA A 118 -16.02 -6.54 21.46
N ILE A 119 -16.12 -7.81 21.79
CA ILE A 119 -17.38 -8.53 22.01
C ILE A 119 -18.22 -7.95 23.19
N ASN A 120 -17.54 -7.26 24.13
CA ASN A 120 -18.17 -6.67 25.30
C ASN A 120 -18.49 -5.17 25.12
N ASN A 121 -18.19 -4.58 23.96
CA ASN A 121 -18.48 -3.19 23.68
C ASN A 121 -20.00 -2.94 23.78
N GLU A 122 -20.39 -1.75 24.17
CA GLU A 122 -21.80 -1.33 24.14
C GLU A 122 -22.28 -1.12 22.68
N PHE A 123 -21.42 -0.47 21.91
CA PHE A 123 -21.59 -0.24 20.47
C PHE A 123 -20.44 -0.88 19.72
N ASP A 124 -20.57 -1.06 18.43
CA ASP A 124 -19.52 -1.59 17.54
C ASP A 124 -18.92 -2.92 18.05
N LYS A 125 -19.82 -3.81 18.47
CA LYS A 125 -19.43 -5.15 18.86
C LYS A 125 -18.97 -5.97 17.68
N TYR A 126 -17.86 -6.67 17.84
CA TYR A 126 -17.43 -7.66 16.86
C TYR A 126 -16.70 -8.83 17.53
N GLU A 127 -16.68 -9.93 16.86
CA GLU A 127 -15.80 -11.05 17.18
C GLU A 127 -14.66 -11.13 16.19
N VAL A 128 -13.57 -11.76 16.63
CA VAL A 128 -12.39 -11.97 15.80
C VAL A 128 -12.35 -13.41 15.31
N GLN A 129 -12.19 -13.55 13.99
CA GLN A 129 -11.91 -14.85 13.38
C GLN A 129 -10.54 -14.81 12.69
N THR A 130 -9.73 -15.85 12.90
CA THR A 130 -8.44 -16.01 12.23
C THR A 130 -8.43 -17.29 11.41
N GLU A 131 -8.07 -17.18 10.13
CA GLU A 131 -7.86 -18.29 9.23
C GLU A 131 -6.37 -18.34 8.85
N VAL A 132 -5.68 -19.41 9.19
CA VAL A 132 -4.24 -19.56 8.92
C VAL A 132 -4.02 -20.68 7.92
N ASN A 133 -3.41 -20.34 6.78
CA ASN A 133 -2.92 -21.29 5.79
C ASN A 133 -1.39 -21.17 5.69
N GLU A 134 -0.76 -22.02 4.88
CA GLU A 134 0.72 -22.08 4.78
C GLU A 134 1.37 -20.73 4.48
N ASN A 135 0.82 -19.96 3.52
CA ASN A 135 1.42 -18.72 3.04
C ASN A 135 0.50 -17.50 3.15
N ILE A 136 -0.72 -17.68 3.62
CA ILE A 136 -1.73 -16.62 3.73
C ILE A 136 -2.46 -16.78 5.04
N SER A 137 -2.67 -15.66 5.75
CA SER A 137 -3.55 -15.61 6.91
C SER A 137 -4.54 -14.48 6.76
N LEU A 138 -5.76 -14.72 7.18
CA LEU A 138 -6.82 -13.73 7.24
C LEU A 138 -7.18 -13.49 8.72
N TYR A 139 -7.20 -12.22 9.10
CA TYR A 139 -7.65 -11.76 10.40
C TYR A 139 -8.89 -10.91 10.19
N LYS A 140 -10.02 -11.32 10.75
CA LYS A 140 -11.33 -10.76 10.43
C LYS A 140 -11.98 -10.15 11.66
N TRP A 141 -12.59 -8.99 11.50
CA TRP A 141 -13.56 -8.42 12.43
C TRP A 141 -14.96 -8.67 11.89
N LEU A 142 -15.75 -9.41 12.64
CA LEU A 142 -17.12 -9.78 12.26
C LEU A 142 -18.08 -9.16 13.26
N GLY A 143 -18.87 -8.18 12.79
CA GLY A 143 -19.81 -7.45 13.60
C GLY A 143 -20.93 -8.33 14.19
N ILE A 144 -21.38 -7.98 15.39
CA ILE A 144 -22.49 -8.64 16.07
C ILE A 144 -23.66 -7.65 16.09
N ASP A 145 -24.70 -7.98 15.34
CA ASP A 145 -25.91 -7.15 15.16
C ASP A 145 -25.60 -5.73 14.61
N ASN A 146 -24.49 -5.60 13.87
CA ASN A 146 -24.09 -4.36 13.19
C ASN A 146 -23.40 -4.71 11.86
N GLY A 147 -23.03 -3.67 11.08
CA GLY A 147 -22.48 -3.84 9.74
C GLY A 147 -20.96 -4.03 9.67
N ILE A 148 -20.24 -4.21 10.77
CA ILE A 148 -18.78 -4.34 10.75
C ILE A 148 -18.36 -5.64 10.06
N HIS A 149 -17.58 -5.50 8.97
CA HIS A 149 -16.98 -6.65 8.28
C HIS A 149 -15.64 -6.23 7.67
N VAL A 150 -14.55 -6.41 8.41
CA VAL A 150 -13.22 -6.04 7.96
C VAL A 150 -12.30 -7.25 7.93
N THR A 151 -11.58 -7.44 6.83
CA THR A 151 -10.60 -8.50 6.65
C THR A 151 -9.21 -7.92 6.42
N TYR A 152 -8.27 -8.24 7.30
CA TYR A 152 -6.85 -7.98 7.15
C TYR A 152 -6.17 -9.22 6.60
N LYS A 153 -5.56 -9.09 5.42
CA LYS A 153 -4.87 -10.18 4.75
C LYS A 153 -3.37 -10.07 4.94
N PHE A 154 -2.78 -11.18 5.35
CA PHE A 154 -1.34 -11.33 5.52
C PHE A 154 -0.79 -12.37 4.55
N SER A 155 0.43 -12.14 4.08
CA SER A 155 1.15 -13.10 3.23
C SER A 155 2.55 -13.36 3.78
N LEU A 156 2.98 -14.61 3.66
CA LEU A 156 4.34 -15.02 3.96
C LEU A 156 5.21 -14.76 2.72
N ILE A 157 6.14 -13.82 2.83
CA ILE A 157 7.05 -13.40 1.75
C ILE A 157 8.48 -13.51 2.27
N ASP A 158 9.31 -14.30 1.61
CA ASP A 158 10.69 -14.55 2.02
C ASP A 158 10.80 -14.93 3.51
N ASP A 159 9.96 -15.91 3.93
CA ASP A 159 9.83 -16.40 5.30
C ASP A 159 9.38 -15.36 6.34
N CYS A 160 8.89 -14.21 5.91
CA CYS A 160 8.42 -13.14 6.77
C CYS A 160 6.94 -12.83 6.50
N TRP A 161 6.15 -12.69 7.56
CA TRP A 161 4.76 -12.24 7.44
C TRP A 161 4.67 -10.74 7.22
N TYR A 162 3.79 -10.34 6.29
CA TYR A 162 3.45 -8.94 5.99
C TYR A 162 1.95 -8.80 5.80
N MET A 163 1.38 -7.70 6.30
CA MET A 163 0.04 -7.29 5.90
C MET A 163 0.10 -6.75 4.47
N VAL A 164 -0.77 -7.24 3.59
CA VAL A 164 -0.74 -6.94 2.15
C VAL A 164 -2.02 -6.31 1.63
N GLU A 165 -3.12 -6.44 2.35
CA GLU A 165 -4.43 -5.93 1.91
C GLU A 165 -5.35 -5.73 3.12
N ILE A 166 -6.18 -4.71 3.04
CA ILE A 166 -7.35 -4.49 3.90
C ILE A 166 -8.58 -4.55 2.99
N LEU A 167 -9.57 -5.33 3.38
CA LEU A 167 -10.88 -5.37 2.75
C LEU A 167 -11.92 -4.99 3.80
N ASP A 168 -12.58 -3.85 3.60
CA ASP A 168 -13.65 -3.34 4.44
C ASP A 168 -14.98 -3.44 3.70
N GLU A 169 -15.80 -4.40 4.11
CA GLU A 169 -17.15 -4.66 3.61
C GLU A 169 -18.21 -4.19 4.61
N SER A 170 -17.84 -3.30 5.52
CA SER A 170 -18.76 -2.76 6.52
C SER A 170 -19.89 -1.93 5.87
N THR A 171 -21.11 -1.99 6.46
CA THR A 171 -22.33 -1.34 5.93
C THR A 171 -23.03 -0.50 6.99
#